data_e4ad2467fb7621c41a9010c09ce55e5b
#
_entry.id   e4ad2467fb7621c41a9010c09ce55e5b
#
_cell.length_a   1.000
_cell.length_b   1.000
_cell.length_c   1.000
_cell.angle_alpha   90.00
_cell.angle_beta   90.00
_cell.angle_gamma   90.00
#
_symmetry.space_group_name_H-M   'P 1'
#
loop_
_entity.id
_entity.type
_entity.pdbx_description
1 polymer ?
#
loop_
_entity_poly.entity_id
_entity_poly.type
_entity_poly.pdbx_seq_one_letter_code
_entity_poly.pdbx_strand_id
1 'polypeptide(L)'
;ARLKNDGDQIKRQINEILDKTFIISWIDKTDATQLANELDSCLRAMRRVAKHTHIYKIDTIRPQVRLMLTCIVSMAQEIPKMIDDLRHSQYDQISARNPEIGRLETEADELYSIAVSALWQEESANALTVIKWERIFQGLERITDHERDIADTMLSIARAAQ
;
A
#
# COMPACT_ATOMS: atom_id res chain seq x y z
N ALA A 1 -4.12 17.83 4.05
CA ALA A 1 -3.02 18.55 4.73
C ALA A 1 -2.66 17.87 6.06
N ARG A 2 -3.63 17.58 6.95
CA ARG A 2 -3.41 17.00 8.29
C ARG A 2 -2.71 15.64 8.25
N LEU A 3 -3.26 14.66 7.53
CA LEU A 3 -2.67 13.32 7.38
C LEU A 3 -1.24 13.31 6.81
N LYS A 4 -0.86 14.33 6.02
CA LYS A 4 0.52 14.48 5.54
C LYS A 4 1.47 14.82 6.67
N ASN A 5 1.12 15.84 7.46
CA ASN A 5 1.95 16.30 8.57
C ASN A 5 2.13 15.18 9.60
N ASP A 6 1.06 14.42 9.87
CA ASP A 6 1.09 13.31 10.84
C ASP A 6 2.03 12.20 10.34
N GLY A 7 1.95 11.80 9.05
CA GLY A 7 2.85 10.79 8.46
C GLY A 7 4.31 11.25 8.42
N ASP A 8 4.59 12.47 7.97
CA ASP A 8 5.94 13.04 7.93
C ASP A 8 6.54 13.20 9.35
N GLN A 9 5.69 13.46 10.36
CA GLN A 9 6.10 13.54 11.76
C GLN A 9 6.42 12.16 12.35
N ILE A 10 5.56 11.16 12.13
CA ILE A 10 5.77 9.79 12.57
C ILE A 10 7.07 9.23 11.97
N LYS A 11 7.30 9.43 10.67
CA LYS A 11 8.55 8.99 10.02
C LYS A 11 9.79 9.64 10.64
N ARG A 12 9.75 10.94 10.94
CA ARG A 12 10.84 11.61 11.64
C ARG A 12 11.08 11.03 13.03
N GLN A 13 10.01 10.79 13.80
CA GLN A 13 10.11 10.16 15.12
C GLN A 13 10.71 8.75 15.04
N ILE A 14 10.30 7.94 14.07
CA ILE A 14 10.89 6.61 13.84
C ILE A 14 12.39 6.74 13.57
N ASN A 15 12.81 7.61 12.65
CA ASN A 15 14.22 7.81 12.32
C ASN A 15 15.02 8.32 13.54
N GLU A 16 14.48 9.26 14.31
CA GLU A 16 15.14 9.76 15.53
C GLU A 16 15.31 8.66 16.59
N ILE A 17 14.33 7.77 16.74
CA ILE A 17 14.42 6.62 17.65
C ILE A 17 15.48 5.64 17.12
N LEU A 18 15.46 5.32 15.83
CA LEU A 18 16.42 4.43 15.19
C LEU A 18 17.86 4.97 15.27
N ASP A 19 18.05 6.30 15.17
CA ASP A 19 19.38 6.93 15.31
C ASP A 19 19.91 6.95 16.74
N LYS A 20 19.03 7.00 17.74
CA LYS A 20 19.38 7.02 19.16
C LYS A 20 19.45 5.63 19.80
N THR A 21 18.85 4.63 19.19
CA THR A 21 18.71 3.28 19.77
C THR A 21 19.62 2.32 19.03
N PHE A 22 20.65 1.80 19.72
CA PHE A 22 21.59 0.83 19.16
C PHE A 22 20.99 -0.57 18.94
N ILE A 23 19.94 -0.92 19.68
CA ILE A 23 19.27 -2.22 19.62
C ILE A 23 17.77 -2.04 19.82
N ILE A 24 16.97 -2.37 18.82
CA ILE A 24 15.55 -2.68 18.98
C ILE A 24 15.48 -4.20 19.10
N SER A 25 14.96 -4.70 20.22
CA SER A 25 15.08 -6.12 20.59
C SER A 25 14.39 -7.12 19.64
N TRP A 26 13.54 -6.65 18.72
CA TRP A 26 12.72 -7.49 17.85
C TRP A 26 12.87 -7.19 16.35
N ILE A 27 13.62 -6.17 15.97
CA ILE A 27 13.85 -5.81 14.57
C ILE A 27 15.22 -5.12 14.42
N ASP A 28 15.94 -5.46 13.38
CA ASP A 28 17.18 -4.77 12.97
C ASP A 28 16.89 -3.33 12.51
N LYS A 29 17.86 -2.43 12.72
CA LYS A 29 17.74 -1.01 12.32
C LYS A 29 17.52 -0.85 10.82
N THR A 30 18.16 -1.66 10.00
CA THR A 30 18.05 -1.63 8.54
C THR A 30 16.64 -2.01 8.13
N ASP A 31 16.12 -3.11 8.67
CA ASP A 31 14.77 -3.62 8.40
C ASP A 31 13.69 -2.64 8.85
N ALA A 32 13.85 -2.06 10.05
CA ALA A 32 12.94 -1.05 10.56
C ALA A 32 12.93 0.22 9.68
N THR A 33 14.10 0.63 9.18
CA THR A 33 14.22 1.77 8.24
C THR A 33 13.55 1.45 6.91
N GLN A 34 13.73 0.23 6.40
CA GLN A 34 13.11 -0.22 5.16
C GLN A 34 11.59 -0.21 5.29
N LEU A 35 11.02 -0.84 6.31
CA LEU A 35 9.58 -0.85 6.58
C LEU A 35 9.00 0.58 6.68
N ALA A 36 9.69 1.47 7.39
CA ALA A 36 9.26 2.86 7.52
C ALA A 36 9.24 3.59 6.15
N ASN A 37 10.19 3.29 5.27
CA ASN A 37 10.24 3.87 3.93
C ASN A 37 9.13 3.32 3.02
N GLU A 38 8.82 2.03 3.10
CA GLU A 38 7.74 1.39 2.34
C GLU A 38 6.37 1.91 2.77
N LEU A 39 6.11 2.00 4.08
CA LEU A 39 4.89 2.60 4.64
C LEU A 39 4.71 4.06 4.17
N ASP A 40 5.79 4.86 4.20
CA ASP A 40 5.73 6.24 3.70
C ASP A 40 5.47 6.30 2.18
N SER A 41 5.99 5.35 1.40
CA SER A 41 5.74 5.24 -0.04
C SER A 41 4.29 4.91 -0.34
N CYS A 42 3.70 3.96 0.40
CA CYS A 42 2.29 3.61 0.35
C CYS A 42 1.40 4.83 0.67
N LEU A 43 1.67 5.52 1.78
CA LEU A 43 0.93 6.74 2.15
C LEU A 43 1.04 7.84 1.09
N ARG A 44 2.21 7.99 0.44
CA ARG A 44 2.38 8.93 -0.68
C ARG A 44 1.55 8.53 -1.90
N ALA A 45 1.46 7.24 -2.22
CA ALA A 45 0.62 6.74 -3.29
C ALA A 45 -0.86 7.03 -3.01
N MET A 46 -1.37 6.72 -1.83
CA MET A 46 -2.74 7.03 -1.40
C MET A 46 -3.07 8.53 -1.55
N ARG A 47 -2.16 9.39 -1.07
CA ARG A 47 -2.32 10.85 -1.20
C ARG A 47 -2.34 11.32 -2.65
N ARG A 48 -1.55 10.70 -3.52
CA ARG A 48 -1.50 11.03 -4.95
C ARG A 48 -2.84 10.72 -5.61
N VAL A 49 -3.43 9.57 -5.33
CA VAL A 49 -4.77 9.20 -5.83
C VAL A 49 -5.81 10.21 -5.36
N ALA A 50 -5.89 10.50 -4.06
CA ALA A 50 -6.82 11.49 -3.52
C ALA A 50 -6.64 12.88 -4.14
N LYS A 51 -5.38 13.31 -4.37
CA LYS A 51 -5.09 14.57 -5.05
C LYS A 51 -5.55 14.55 -6.51
N HIS A 52 -5.31 13.47 -7.25
CA HIS A 52 -5.74 13.33 -8.64
C HIS A 52 -7.26 13.33 -8.75
N THR A 53 -7.98 12.63 -7.88
CA THR A 53 -9.44 12.63 -7.83
C THR A 53 -9.99 14.06 -7.70
N HIS A 54 -9.39 14.86 -6.82
CA HIS A 54 -9.78 16.26 -6.65
C HIS A 54 -9.42 17.13 -7.87
N ILE A 55 -8.18 17.05 -8.37
CA ILE A 55 -7.70 17.87 -9.51
C ILE A 55 -8.50 17.56 -10.78
N TYR A 56 -8.80 16.29 -11.02
CA TYR A 56 -9.51 15.84 -12.21
C TYR A 56 -11.02 16.05 -12.10
N LYS A 57 -11.51 16.53 -10.94
CA LYS A 57 -12.93 16.75 -10.66
C LYS A 57 -13.74 15.49 -10.95
N ILE A 58 -13.36 14.39 -10.30
CA ILE A 58 -14.06 13.12 -10.42
C ILE A 58 -15.30 13.18 -9.53
N ASP A 59 -16.46 13.29 -10.14
CA ASP A 59 -17.73 13.43 -9.43
C ASP A 59 -18.43 12.08 -9.23
N THR A 60 -18.12 11.09 -10.08
CA THR A 60 -18.74 9.76 -10.03
C THR A 60 -17.65 8.69 -10.01
N ILE A 61 -17.74 7.78 -9.06
CA ILE A 61 -16.75 6.69 -8.88
C ILE A 61 -17.16 5.49 -9.73
N ARG A 62 -16.25 4.99 -10.57
CA ARG A 62 -16.45 3.79 -11.38
C ARG A 62 -16.50 2.53 -10.48
N PRO A 63 -17.29 1.49 -10.86
CA PRO A 63 -17.40 0.27 -10.06
C PRO A 63 -16.06 -0.40 -9.75
N GLN A 64 -15.15 -0.44 -10.71
CA GLN A 64 -13.82 -1.04 -10.57
C GLN A 64 -12.99 -0.37 -9.47
N VAL A 65 -13.11 0.95 -9.30
CA VAL A 65 -12.46 1.67 -8.19
C VAL A 65 -12.92 1.14 -6.84
N ARG A 66 -14.22 0.86 -6.68
CA ARG A 66 -14.75 0.32 -5.43
C ARG A 66 -14.15 -1.05 -5.10
N LEU A 67 -14.06 -1.92 -6.11
CA LEU A 67 -13.48 -3.25 -5.96
C LEU A 67 -11.99 -3.18 -5.59
N MET A 68 -11.20 -2.37 -6.30
CA MET A 68 -9.78 -2.16 -5.97
C MET A 68 -9.59 -1.57 -4.56
N LEU A 69 -10.46 -0.62 -4.15
CA LEU A 69 -10.43 -0.09 -2.79
C LEU A 69 -10.77 -1.14 -1.74
N THR A 70 -11.60 -2.14 -2.05
CA THR A 70 -11.87 -3.27 -1.16
C THR A 70 -10.60 -4.12 -0.95
N CYS A 71 -9.84 -4.41 -2.01
CA CYS A 71 -8.56 -5.10 -1.90
C CYS A 71 -7.58 -4.29 -1.02
N ILE A 72 -7.38 -3.00 -1.32
CA ILE A 72 -6.52 -2.09 -0.55
C ILE A 72 -6.90 -2.09 0.93
N VAL A 73 -8.17 -1.92 1.28
CA VAL A 73 -8.62 -1.89 2.68
C VAL A 73 -8.38 -3.24 3.37
N SER A 74 -8.61 -4.35 2.67
CA SER A 74 -8.37 -5.68 3.21
C SER A 74 -6.88 -5.92 3.49
N MET A 75 -6.00 -5.55 2.57
CA MET A 75 -4.55 -5.63 2.75
C MET A 75 -4.08 -4.71 3.88
N ALA A 76 -4.55 -3.45 3.91
CA ALA A 76 -4.24 -2.49 4.97
C ALA A 76 -4.67 -2.96 6.38
N GLN A 77 -5.67 -3.83 6.49
CA GLN A 77 -6.09 -4.42 7.77
C GLN A 77 -5.18 -5.56 8.25
N GLU A 78 -4.46 -6.22 7.35
CA GLU A 78 -3.51 -7.28 7.71
C GLU A 78 -2.14 -6.72 8.15
N ILE A 79 -1.69 -5.61 7.58
CA ILE A 79 -0.37 -5.00 7.87
C ILE A 79 -0.14 -4.75 9.37
N PRO A 80 -1.05 -4.10 10.13
CA PRO A 80 -0.87 -3.91 11.58
C PRO A 80 -0.78 -5.22 12.36
N LYS A 81 -1.51 -6.26 11.93
CA LYS A 81 -1.46 -7.58 12.55
C LYS A 81 -0.10 -8.24 12.32
N MET A 82 0.45 -8.15 11.10
CA MET A 82 1.78 -8.65 10.79
C MET A 82 2.88 -7.91 11.57
N ILE A 83 2.73 -6.60 11.79
CA ILE A 83 3.65 -5.81 12.65
C ILE A 83 3.57 -6.29 14.10
N ASP A 84 2.37 -6.59 14.60
CA ASP A 84 2.18 -7.11 15.97
C ASP A 84 2.73 -8.53 16.10
N ASP A 85 2.50 -9.39 15.11
CA ASP A 85 3.08 -10.75 15.03
C ASP A 85 4.62 -10.67 15.02
N LEU A 86 5.22 -9.74 14.27
CA LEU A 86 6.66 -9.53 14.22
C LEU A 86 7.21 -9.09 15.59
N ARG A 87 6.53 -8.14 16.25
CA ARG A 87 6.89 -7.65 17.57
C ARG A 87 6.89 -8.75 18.64
N HIS A 88 6.01 -9.74 18.51
CA HIS A 88 5.89 -10.86 19.43
C HIS A 88 6.61 -12.12 18.96
N SER A 89 7.44 -12.03 17.92
CA SER A 89 8.17 -13.16 17.33
C SER A 89 7.28 -14.30 16.85
N GLN A 90 6.06 -13.97 16.40
CA GLN A 90 5.09 -14.93 15.89
C GLN A 90 5.28 -15.13 14.37
N TYR A 91 6.44 -15.58 13.97
CA TYR A 91 6.87 -15.65 12.56
C TYR A 91 6.00 -16.55 11.69
N ASP A 92 5.47 -17.64 12.27
CA ASP A 92 4.54 -18.53 11.56
C ASP A 92 3.23 -17.82 11.17
N GLN A 93 2.76 -16.89 12.00
CA GLN A 93 1.56 -16.09 11.71
C GLN A 93 1.80 -15.15 10.53
N ILE A 94 2.97 -14.53 10.46
CA ILE A 94 3.36 -13.69 9.31
C ILE A 94 3.37 -14.54 8.03
N SER A 95 3.99 -15.73 8.09
CA SER A 95 4.02 -16.67 6.97
C SER A 95 2.63 -17.13 6.54
N ALA A 96 1.70 -17.29 7.48
CA ALA A 96 0.31 -17.69 7.21
C ALA A 96 -0.53 -16.55 6.59
N ARG A 97 -0.25 -15.27 6.92
CA ARG A 97 -1.00 -14.11 6.39
C ARG A 97 -0.54 -13.67 5.01
N ASN A 98 0.74 -13.83 4.70
CA ASN A 98 1.34 -13.30 3.47
C ASN A 98 0.67 -13.80 2.17
N PRO A 99 0.24 -15.08 2.04
CA PRO A 99 -0.46 -15.54 0.85
C PRO A 99 -1.78 -14.82 0.56
N GLU A 100 -2.53 -14.41 1.58
CA GLU A 100 -3.78 -13.66 1.39
C GLU A 100 -3.51 -12.26 0.86
N ILE A 101 -2.46 -11.60 1.32
CA ILE A 101 -2.04 -10.29 0.77
C ILE A 101 -1.65 -10.44 -0.71
N GLY A 102 -0.89 -11.50 -1.08
CA GLY A 102 -0.56 -11.78 -2.47
C GLY A 102 -1.78 -12.08 -3.33
N ARG A 103 -2.76 -12.79 -2.81
CA ARG A 103 -4.04 -13.05 -3.51
C ARG A 103 -4.80 -11.74 -3.78
N LEU A 104 -4.87 -10.85 -2.80
CA LEU A 104 -5.57 -9.56 -2.91
C LEU A 104 -4.87 -8.61 -3.88
N GLU A 105 -3.53 -8.61 -3.91
CA GLU A 105 -2.74 -7.85 -4.88
C GLU A 105 -3.01 -8.36 -6.30
N THR A 106 -2.93 -9.69 -6.54
CA THR A 106 -3.24 -10.29 -7.83
C THR A 106 -4.69 -9.97 -8.28
N GLU A 107 -5.66 -10.01 -7.36
CA GLU A 107 -7.04 -9.61 -7.65
C GLU A 107 -7.14 -8.12 -8.05
N ALA A 108 -6.38 -7.25 -7.40
CA ALA A 108 -6.34 -5.82 -7.73
C ALA A 108 -5.71 -5.57 -9.12
N ASP A 109 -4.69 -6.31 -9.50
CA ASP A 109 -4.05 -6.27 -10.83
C ASP A 109 -5.01 -6.71 -11.94
N GLU A 110 -5.76 -7.78 -11.70
CA GLU A 110 -6.81 -8.23 -12.62
C GLU A 110 -7.89 -7.15 -12.79
N LEU A 111 -8.34 -6.55 -11.68
CA LEU A 111 -9.30 -5.45 -11.70
C LEU A 111 -8.77 -4.21 -12.45
N TYR A 112 -7.49 -3.89 -12.27
CA TYR A 112 -6.81 -2.84 -13.04
C TYR A 112 -6.85 -3.13 -14.53
N SER A 113 -6.46 -4.33 -14.94
CA SER A 113 -6.45 -4.75 -16.33
C SER A 113 -7.84 -4.69 -16.98
N ILE A 114 -8.87 -5.16 -16.27
CA ILE A 114 -10.27 -5.08 -16.70
C ILE A 114 -10.71 -3.61 -16.82
N ALA A 115 -10.37 -2.78 -15.83
CA ALA A 115 -10.76 -1.38 -15.81
C ALA A 115 -10.15 -0.58 -16.97
N VAL A 116 -8.86 -0.80 -17.24
CA VAL A 116 -8.15 -0.16 -18.35
C VAL A 116 -8.70 -0.63 -19.70
N SER A 117 -8.92 -1.95 -19.87
CA SER A 117 -9.51 -2.50 -21.09
C SER A 117 -10.90 -1.91 -21.38
N ALA A 118 -11.77 -1.86 -20.37
CA ALA A 118 -13.11 -1.27 -20.51
C ALA A 118 -13.04 0.22 -20.87
N LEU A 119 -12.08 0.94 -20.32
CA LEU A 119 -11.88 2.36 -20.59
C LEU A 119 -11.48 2.64 -22.06
N TRP A 120 -10.63 1.81 -22.64
CA TRP A 120 -10.23 1.91 -24.05
C TRP A 120 -11.31 1.48 -25.03
N GLN A 121 -12.27 0.66 -24.60
CA GLN A 121 -13.41 0.21 -25.40
C GLN A 121 -14.63 1.14 -25.30
N GLU A 122 -14.61 2.13 -24.40
CA GLU A 122 -15.72 3.07 -24.21
C GLU A 122 -15.76 4.09 -25.35
N GLU A 123 -16.60 3.86 -26.35
CA GLU A 123 -16.71 4.71 -27.57
C GLU A 123 -17.06 6.18 -27.24
N SER A 124 -17.76 6.42 -26.13
CA SER A 124 -18.14 7.78 -25.69
C SER A 124 -17.02 8.52 -24.95
N ALA A 125 -15.95 7.82 -24.54
CA ALA A 125 -14.87 8.43 -23.80
C ALA A 125 -13.95 9.25 -24.71
N ASN A 126 -13.78 10.53 -24.37
CA ASN A 126 -12.72 11.32 -25.00
C ASN A 126 -11.35 10.99 -24.39
N ALA A 127 -10.27 11.33 -25.11
CA ALA A 127 -8.89 11.05 -24.69
C ALA A 127 -8.57 11.59 -23.28
N LEU A 128 -9.13 12.74 -22.90
CA LEU A 128 -8.92 13.31 -21.58
C LEU A 128 -9.55 12.48 -20.48
N THR A 129 -10.74 11.91 -20.72
CA THR A 129 -11.42 10.99 -19.80
C THR A 129 -10.60 9.72 -19.62
N VAL A 130 -10.10 9.14 -20.71
CA VAL A 130 -9.23 7.96 -20.67
C VAL A 130 -7.99 8.22 -19.82
N ILE A 131 -7.24 9.30 -20.09
CA ILE A 131 -6.03 9.66 -19.36
C ILE A 131 -6.29 9.88 -17.85
N LYS A 132 -7.40 10.55 -17.49
CA LYS A 132 -7.75 10.80 -16.09
C LYS A 132 -7.99 9.50 -15.34
N TRP A 133 -8.78 8.61 -15.91
CA TRP A 133 -9.15 7.35 -15.25
C TRP A 133 -8.01 6.36 -15.22
N GLU A 134 -7.21 6.26 -16.29
CA GLU A 134 -6.02 5.43 -16.31
C GLU A 134 -5.05 5.81 -15.18
N ARG A 135 -4.84 7.11 -14.95
CA ARG A 135 -4.01 7.60 -13.84
C ARG A 135 -4.58 7.27 -12.45
N ILE A 136 -5.90 7.25 -12.31
CA ILE A 136 -6.55 6.84 -11.05
C ILE A 136 -6.34 5.35 -10.83
N PHE A 137 -6.64 4.51 -11.83
CA PHE A 137 -6.46 3.06 -11.74
C PHE A 137 -5.01 2.67 -11.46
N GLN A 138 -4.05 3.23 -12.19
CA GLN A 138 -2.63 3.04 -11.96
C GLN A 138 -2.19 3.48 -10.55
N GLY A 139 -2.83 4.53 -10.03
CA GLY A 139 -2.55 4.99 -8.68
C GLY A 139 -3.06 4.04 -7.61
N LEU A 140 -4.19 3.35 -7.84
CA LEU A 140 -4.75 2.34 -6.94
C LEU A 140 -3.92 1.06 -6.96
N GLU A 141 -3.53 0.57 -8.13
CA GLU A 141 -2.63 -0.58 -8.30
C GLU A 141 -1.32 -0.34 -7.54
N ARG A 142 -0.67 0.82 -7.68
CA ARG A 142 0.54 1.14 -6.91
C ARG A 142 0.37 1.12 -5.40
N ILE A 143 -0.83 1.31 -4.88
CA ILE A 143 -1.07 1.19 -3.44
C ILE A 143 -0.99 -0.28 -3.04
N THR A 144 -1.62 -1.18 -3.81
CA THR A 144 -1.56 -2.63 -3.55
C THR A 144 -0.14 -3.17 -3.70
N ASP A 145 0.64 -2.71 -4.70
CA ASP A 145 2.06 -3.02 -4.83
C ASP A 145 2.84 -2.67 -3.55
N HIS A 146 2.67 -1.43 -3.05
CA HIS A 146 3.37 -1.02 -1.84
C HIS A 146 2.91 -1.80 -0.60
N GLU A 147 1.63 -2.15 -0.49
CA GLU A 147 1.14 -3.00 0.60
C GLU A 147 1.71 -4.42 0.51
N ARG A 148 1.90 -4.94 -0.71
CA ARG A 148 2.58 -6.21 -0.96
C ARG A 148 4.05 -6.14 -0.56
N ASP A 149 4.78 -5.10 -0.98
CA ASP A 149 6.19 -4.87 -0.61
C ASP A 149 6.38 -4.85 0.91
N ILE A 150 5.49 -4.17 1.65
CA ILE A 150 5.51 -4.13 3.12
C ILE A 150 5.37 -5.54 3.71
N ALA A 151 4.42 -6.33 3.20
CA ALA A 151 4.19 -7.69 3.68
C ALA A 151 5.37 -8.62 3.37
N ASP A 152 5.96 -8.51 2.19
CA ASP A 152 7.12 -9.31 1.79
C ASP A 152 8.38 -8.94 2.60
N THR A 153 8.57 -7.67 2.92
CA THR A 153 9.64 -7.25 3.84
C THR A 153 9.44 -7.85 5.23
N MET A 154 8.24 -7.81 5.79
CA MET A 154 7.95 -8.46 7.08
C MET A 154 8.17 -9.97 7.05
N LEU A 155 7.80 -10.64 5.94
CA LEU A 155 8.05 -12.06 5.75
C LEU A 155 9.55 -12.36 5.66
N SER A 156 10.33 -11.51 4.99
CA SER A 156 11.78 -11.64 4.90
C SER A 156 12.44 -11.53 6.27
N ILE A 157 12.04 -10.55 7.07
CA ILE A 157 12.50 -10.38 8.46
C ILE A 157 12.17 -11.62 9.30
N ALA A 158 10.93 -12.11 9.20
CA ALA A 158 10.49 -13.29 9.95
C ALA A 158 11.31 -14.53 9.60
N ARG A 159 11.65 -14.74 8.33
CA ARG A 159 12.49 -15.85 7.87
C ARG A 159 13.95 -15.75 8.31
N ALA A 160 14.48 -14.54 8.38
CA ALA A 160 15.86 -14.32 8.84
C ALA A 160 16.01 -14.50 10.35
N ALA A 161 14.91 -14.43 11.11
CA ALA A 161 14.92 -14.57 12.57
C ALA A 161 14.64 -16.01 13.07
N GLN A 162 14.28 -16.95 12.17
CA GLN A 162 14.10 -18.38 12.45
C GLN A 162 15.39 -19.15 12.30
#